data_5a2d5a3fd64136f9f420e8c6b2df9e6b
#
_entry.id   5a2d5a3fd64136f9f420e8c6b2df9e6b
#
_cell.length_a   1.000
_cell.length_b   1.000
_cell.length_c   1.000
_cell.angle_alpha   90.00
_cell.angle_beta   90.00
_cell.angle_gamma   90.00
#
_symmetry.space_group_name_H-M   'P 1'
#
loop_
_entity.id
_entity.type
_entity.pdbx_description
1 polymer ?
#
loop_
_entity_poly.entity_id
_entity_poly.type
_entity_poly.pdbx_seq_one_letter_code
_entity_poly.pdbx_strand_id
1 'polypeptide(L)'
;MAEIMDGIIFGGQLEDFAGSIHKEDSKNISMRRSSGGHKIATFLRQNGYEIDVVDYVHRWKIEQLKQYLKPIAKDCKFFGFGSTFFLDSPVVKELVAWLKEEYPHIPRVAGSQNDSMRSLDMDWYVYGYGENAMLELMKHFDGGPEPIHFNKVINCYVNYKSFPKEDLTVSYQETDFVNPREIMMIEFARGCKFKCKFCSFPILGVKGDYSRTAQSVYDEMSENYDKWGIEHYLVIDETFNDSSEKIEKFANAIEKLPFQPKMTAFIRGDLLASRPRDWDNLIKMGITSHFYGIESMNHKAAKSVGKGMNTGRIQDGLLEVKEYFQTNAGYYKGLISLIAGLPYETIDSLRETVRWCSEYWSDQSYHMNILMIKLLGKPSLNHNSEFDLNWKDYGYRESQFPKDDIKWDMSINPFYKFLYEYVATSGEYIMWENDYTNMYDCFKFCVEEFSQAKLKNALDPFMYDKFFIDPSVKWSDFATKTHMERRESHILEHVDGYIQSKLSFASRV
;
A
#
# COMPACT_ATOMS: atom_id res chain seq x y z
N MET A 1 -34.85 1.66 -16.42
CA MET A 1 -34.17 2.83 -16.98
C MET A 1 -32.69 2.57 -16.81
N ALA A 2 -31.90 2.72 -17.86
CA ALA A 2 -30.45 2.62 -17.73
C ALA A 2 -29.99 3.64 -16.66
N GLU A 3 -29.25 3.20 -15.66
CA GLU A 3 -28.63 4.13 -14.71
C GLU A 3 -27.57 4.90 -15.48
N ILE A 4 -27.78 6.21 -15.64
CA ILE A 4 -26.82 7.11 -16.29
C ILE A 4 -25.68 7.29 -15.31
N MET A 5 -24.47 6.85 -15.69
CA MET A 5 -23.26 7.06 -14.89
C MET A 5 -22.65 8.43 -15.19
N ASP A 6 -22.45 9.25 -14.17
CA ASP A 6 -21.72 10.53 -14.29
C ASP A 6 -20.21 10.33 -14.45
N GLY A 7 -19.68 9.20 -14.00
CA GLY A 7 -18.27 8.89 -14.15
C GLY A 7 -17.89 7.46 -13.82
N ILE A 8 -16.77 7.03 -14.36
CA ILE A 8 -16.22 5.69 -14.13
C ILE A 8 -14.78 5.83 -13.64
N ILE A 9 -14.46 5.21 -12.50
CA ILE A 9 -13.12 5.21 -11.92
C ILE A 9 -12.50 3.83 -12.09
N PHE A 10 -11.38 3.78 -12.77
CA PHE A 10 -10.56 2.57 -12.94
C PHE A 10 -9.56 2.48 -11.81
N GLY A 11 -9.64 1.39 -11.07
CA GLY A 11 -8.79 1.11 -9.91
C GLY A 11 -8.06 -0.22 -10.05
N GLY A 12 -7.00 -0.33 -9.30
CA GLY A 12 -6.21 -1.56 -9.20
C GLY A 12 -5.06 -1.30 -8.27
N GLN A 13 -4.54 -2.35 -7.71
CA GLN A 13 -3.26 -2.30 -7.03
C GLN A 13 -2.26 -3.04 -7.88
N LEU A 14 -1.06 -2.47 -8.07
CA LEU A 14 0.04 -3.24 -8.64
C LEU A 14 0.20 -4.51 -7.84
N GLU A 15 0.04 -5.57 -8.55
CA GLU A 15 0.49 -6.84 -8.10
C GLU A 15 1.98 -6.77 -8.16
N ASP A 16 2.56 -6.50 -7.03
CA ASP A 16 3.93 -6.85 -6.99
C ASP A 16 4.91 -6.03 -7.86
N PHE A 17 5.85 -5.39 -7.22
CA PHE A 17 7.05 -4.92 -7.91
C PHE A 17 7.74 -6.05 -8.69
N ALA A 18 7.68 -7.28 -8.19
CA ALA A 18 8.19 -8.46 -8.88
C ALA A 18 7.34 -8.87 -10.09
N GLY A 19 6.03 -8.64 -10.07
CA GLY A 19 5.14 -8.96 -11.18
C GLY A 19 5.33 -8.13 -12.42
N SER A 20 5.78 -6.90 -12.29
CA SER A 20 6.15 -6.07 -13.45
C SER A 20 7.41 -6.58 -14.15
N ILE A 21 8.20 -7.41 -13.48
CA ILE A 21 9.50 -7.91 -13.93
C ILE A 21 9.42 -9.27 -14.58
N HIS A 22 8.65 -10.14 -13.98
CA HIS A 22 8.47 -11.51 -14.45
C HIS A 22 7.04 -11.70 -14.95
N LYS A 23 6.72 -11.12 -16.10
CA LYS A 23 5.40 -11.26 -16.75
C LYS A 23 4.90 -12.69 -16.85
N GLU A 24 5.79 -13.67 -16.77
CA GLU A 24 5.48 -15.09 -16.90
C GLU A 24 5.43 -15.85 -15.57
N ASP A 25 6.04 -15.30 -14.49
CA ASP A 25 6.21 -15.99 -13.20
C ASP A 25 5.59 -15.29 -11.99
N SER A 26 4.95 -14.13 -12.15
CA SER A 26 4.37 -13.40 -11.01
C SER A 26 3.10 -14.07 -10.50
N LYS A 27 3.27 -14.85 -9.46
CA LYS A 27 2.21 -15.63 -8.81
C LYS A 27 1.64 -14.94 -7.56
N ASN A 28 2.05 -13.70 -7.30
CA ASN A 28 1.71 -12.97 -6.08
C ASN A 28 0.76 -11.84 -6.40
N ILE A 29 -0.52 -12.10 -6.24
CA ILE A 29 -1.58 -11.16 -6.56
C ILE A 29 -2.20 -10.66 -5.25
N SER A 30 -2.12 -9.34 -5.03
CA SER A 30 -2.93 -8.68 -4.02
C SER A 30 -4.37 -8.56 -4.50
N MET A 31 -5.32 -9.08 -3.74
CA MET A 31 -6.75 -8.97 -4.03
C MET A 31 -7.36 -7.68 -3.48
N ARG A 32 -6.60 -6.62 -3.40
CA ARG A 32 -7.08 -5.37 -2.83
C ARG A 32 -7.78 -4.52 -3.86
N ARG A 33 -8.93 -3.96 -3.46
CA ARG A 33 -9.61 -2.92 -4.22
C ARG A 33 -8.86 -1.60 -4.13
N SER A 34 -9.13 -0.70 -5.06
CA SER A 34 -8.61 0.65 -5.04
C SER A 34 -9.29 1.47 -3.94
N SER A 35 -8.68 1.55 -2.75
CA SER A 35 -9.22 2.36 -1.65
C SER A 35 -9.42 3.83 -2.05
N GLY A 36 -8.46 4.43 -2.75
CA GLY A 36 -8.59 5.80 -3.25
C GLY A 36 -9.74 5.97 -4.25
N GLY A 37 -9.92 5.02 -5.17
CA GLY A 37 -11.01 5.03 -6.14
C GLY A 37 -12.38 4.98 -5.47
N HIS A 38 -12.57 4.06 -4.53
CA HIS A 38 -13.83 3.92 -3.79
C HIS A 38 -14.12 5.11 -2.85
N LYS A 39 -13.08 5.73 -2.25
CA LYS A 39 -13.25 6.96 -1.47
C LYS A 39 -13.75 8.12 -2.33
N ILE A 40 -13.12 8.33 -3.48
CA ILE A 40 -13.56 9.35 -4.45
C ILE A 40 -14.99 9.06 -4.90
N ALA A 41 -15.30 7.82 -5.26
CA ALA A 41 -16.64 7.43 -5.70
C ALA A 41 -17.67 7.69 -4.59
N THR A 42 -17.39 7.26 -3.35
CA THR A 42 -18.29 7.49 -2.21
C THR A 42 -18.52 8.98 -1.97
N PHE A 43 -17.45 9.79 -1.99
CA PHE A 43 -17.55 11.22 -1.80
C PHE A 43 -18.37 11.91 -2.89
N LEU A 44 -18.15 11.54 -4.16
CA LEU A 44 -18.93 12.08 -5.28
C LEU A 44 -20.40 11.63 -5.21
N ARG A 45 -20.68 10.37 -4.85
CA ARG A 45 -22.05 9.87 -4.65
C ARG A 45 -22.78 10.63 -3.55
N GLN A 46 -22.12 10.96 -2.44
CA GLN A 46 -22.67 11.81 -1.38
C GLN A 46 -22.99 13.24 -1.85
N ASN A 47 -22.37 13.68 -2.94
CA ASN A 47 -22.62 14.97 -3.58
C ASN A 47 -23.55 14.88 -4.82
N GLY A 48 -24.26 13.76 -4.99
CA GLY A 48 -25.33 13.58 -5.98
C GLY A 48 -24.88 13.14 -7.36
N TYR A 49 -23.68 12.57 -7.50
CA TYR A 49 -23.18 12.01 -8.76
C TYR A 49 -23.24 10.49 -8.76
N GLU A 50 -23.60 9.89 -9.86
CA GLU A 50 -23.59 8.44 -10.06
C GLU A 50 -22.21 7.99 -10.57
N ILE A 51 -21.43 7.33 -9.72
CA ILE A 51 -20.05 6.93 -10.02
C ILE A 51 -19.93 5.40 -9.93
N ASP A 52 -19.42 4.78 -10.98
CA ASP A 52 -19.03 3.37 -10.95
C ASP A 52 -17.52 3.21 -10.75
N VAL A 53 -17.10 2.11 -10.11
CA VAL A 53 -15.69 1.76 -9.91
C VAL A 53 -15.40 0.43 -10.57
N VAL A 54 -14.38 0.41 -11.42
CA VAL A 54 -13.87 -0.81 -12.07
C VAL A 54 -12.55 -1.18 -11.39
N ASP A 55 -12.62 -2.15 -10.48
CA ASP A 55 -11.45 -2.69 -9.80
C ASP A 55 -10.67 -3.68 -10.66
N TYR A 56 -9.44 -3.98 -10.24
CA TYR A 56 -8.56 -4.96 -10.88
C TYR A 56 -8.33 -4.70 -12.38
N VAL A 57 -8.34 -3.43 -12.81
CA VAL A 57 -8.33 -3.04 -14.23
C VAL A 57 -7.19 -3.69 -15.02
N HIS A 58 -6.05 -3.93 -14.39
CA HIS A 58 -4.87 -4.58 -14.98
C HIS A 58 -5.06 -6.07 -15.27
N ARG A 59 -6.13 -6.69 -14.74
CA ARG A 59 -6.51 -8.11 -14.96
C ARG A 59 -7.55 -8.29 -16.04
N TRP A 60 -8.20 -7.22 -16.45
CA TRP A 60 -9.15 -7.29 -17.53
C TRP A 60 -8.43 -7.47 -18.87
N LYS A 61 -9.11 -8.13 -19.81
CA LYS A 61 -8.76 -8.03 -21.22
C LYS A 61 -9.34 -6.75 -21.78
N ILE A 62 -8.65 -6.10 -22.71
CA ILE A 62 -9.13 -4.85 -23.29
C ILE A 62 -10.52 -5.00 -23.95
N GLU A 63 -10.80 -6.14 -24.59
CA GLU A 63 -12.11 -6.38 -25.20
C GLU A 63 -13.23 -6.51 -24.15
N GLN A 64 -12.94 -7.03 -22.96
CA GLN A 64 -13.89 -7.07 -21.85
C GLN A 64 -14.19 -5.64 -21.34
N LEU A 65 -13.17 -4.79 -21.21
CA LEU A 65 -13.33 -3.38 -20.84
C LEU A 65 -14.17 -2.63 -21.88
N LYS A 66 -13.89 -2.81 -23.17
CA LYS A 66 -14.69 -2.22 -24.26
C LYS A 66 -16.14 -2.71 -24.22
N GLN A 67 -16.35 -4.01 -24.01
CA GLN A 67 -17.70 -4.59 -23.89
C GLN A 67 -18.45 -4.00 -22.69
N TYR A 68 -17.78 -3.84 -21.56
CA TYR A 68 -18.35 -3.26 -20.36
C TYR A 68 -18.73 -1.78 -20.53
N LEU A 69 -17.83 -0.99 -21.13
CA LEU A 69 -17.97 0.46 -21.21
C LEU A 69 -18.98 0.93 -22.26
N LYS A 70 -19.07 0.26 -23.41
CA LYS A 70 -19.94 0.70 -24.51
C LYS A 70 -21.39 1.03 -24.10
N PRO A 71 -22.08 0.24 -23.27
CA PRO A 71 -23.44 0.58 -22.87
C PRO A 71 -23.55 1.69 -21.81
N ILE A 72 -22.55 1.87 -20.95
CA ILE A 72 -22.64 2.73 -19.75
C ILE A 72 -21.84 4.04 -19.85
N ALA A 73 -20.84 4.13 -20.72
CA ALA A 73 -19.90 5.24 -20.75
C ALA A 73 -20.38 6.48 -21.52
N LYS A 74 -21.45 6.36 -22.31
CA LYS A 74 -21.87 7.38 -23.28
C LYS A 74 -22.13 8.75 -22.67
N ASP A 75 -22.74 8.77 -21.48
CA ASP A 75 -23.18 9.98 -20.80
C ASP A 75 -22.25 10.36 -19.63
N CYS A 76 -21.09 9.69 -19.49
CA CYS A 76 -20.11 10.01 -18.45
C CYS A 76 -19.52 11.41 -18.65
N LYS A 77 -19.26 12.08 -17.54
CA LYS A 77 -18.59 13.38 -17.49
C LYS A 77 -17.08 13.24 -17.36
N PHE A 78 -16.59 12.09 -16.90
CA PHE A 78 -15.16 11.80 -16.81
C PHE A 78 -14.84 10.31 -16.74
N PHE A 79 -13.58 9.99 -17.07
CA PHE A 79 -12.94 8.71 -16.76
C PHE A 79 -11.80 8.93 -15.79
N GLY A 80 -11.89 8.37 -14.57
CA GLY A 80 -10.91 8.48 -13.52
C GLY A 80 -9.94 7.29 -13.49
N PHE A 81 -8.67 7.53 -13.17
CA PHE A 81 -7.65 6.51 -13.04
C PHE A 81 -6.90 6.68 -11.72
N GLY A 82 -7.09 5.74 -10.80
CA GLY A 82 -6.35 5.67 -9.55
C GLY A 82 -4.94 5.13 -9.78
N SER A 83 -4.04 5.96 -10.29
CA SER A 83 -2.80 5.57 -10.96
C SER A 83 -1.62 5.28 -10.03
N THR A 84 -1.83 5.12 -8.72
CA THR A 84 -0.73 4.87 -7.78
C THR A 84 -0.02 3.53 -8.05
N PHE A 85 -0.75 2.50 -8.51
CA PHE A 85 -0.27 1.13 -8.56
C PHE A 85 -0.39 0.41 -9.92
N PHE A 86 -0.76 1.06 -11.03
CA PHE A 86 -0.91 0.36 -12.32
C PHE A 86 -0.41 1.10 -13.56
N LEU A 87 0.50 2.04 -13.37
CA LEU A 87 1.00 2.94 -14.42
C LEU A 87 1.60 2.24 -15.63
N ASP A 88 2.28 1.12 -15.40
CA ASP A 88 2.98 0.38 -16.46
C ASP A 88 2.15 -0.76 -17.07
N SER A 89 0.89 -0.91 -16.65
CA SER A 89 0.02 -1.94 -17.20
C SER A 89 -0.27 -1.68 -18.70
N PRO A 90 0.07 -2.63 -19.59
CA PRO A 90 -0.23 -2.50 -21.02
C PRO A 90 -1.73 -2.31 -21.29
N VAL A 91 -2.58 -3.00 -20.53
CA VAL A 91 -4.06 -2.89 -20.65
C VAL A 91 -4.52 -1.49 -20.31
N VAL A 92 -3.96 -0.86 -19.27
CA VAL A 92 -4.33 0.52 -18.90
C VAL A 92 -3.91 1.51 -19.99
N LYS A 93 -2.71 1.37 -20.53
CA LYS A 93 -2.24 2.21 -21.64
C LYS A 93 -3.12 2.08 -22.89
N GLU A 94 -3.50 0.85 -23.24
CA GLU A 94 -4.40 0.56 -24.35
C GLU A 94 -5.82 1.11 -24.08
N LEU A 95 -6.32 0.96 -22.85
CA LEU A 95 -7.61 1.53 -22.45
C LEU A 95 -7.63 3.05 -22.58
N VAL A 96 -6.61 3.74 -22.10
CA VAL A 96 -6.50 5.20 -22.22
C VAL A 96 -6.50 5.65 -23.68
N ALA A 97 -5.74 4.97 -24.55
CA ALA A 97 -5.69 5.26 -25.97
C ALA A 97 -7.07 5.05 -26.62
N TRP A 98 -7.74 3.93 -26.34
CA TRP A 98 -9.06 3.65 -26.86
C TRP A 98 -10.12 4.64 -26.38
N LEU A 99 -10.14 5.02 -25.10
CA LEU A 99 -11.06 6.02 -24.56
C LEU A 99 -10.87 7.39 -25.21
N LYS A 100 -9.63 7.74 -25.54
CA LYS A 100 -9.30 8.99 -26.24
C LYS A 100 -9.86 9.00 -27.67
N GLU A 101 -9.88 7.87 -28.33
CA GLU A 101 -10.42 7.71 -29.69
C GLU A 101 -11.94 7.63 -29.70
N GLU A 102 -12.53 6.79 -28.86
CA GLU A 102 -13.97 6.50 -28.86
C GLU A 102 -14.79 7.61 -28.16
N TYR A 103 -14.25 8.22 -27.10
CA TYR A 103 -14.93 9.26 -26.31
C TYR A 103 -14.04 10.52 -26.16
N PRO A 104 -13.67 11.19 -27.26
CA PRO A 104 -12.74 12.32 -27.23
C PRO A 104 -13.23 13.52 -26.42
N HIS A 105 -14.54 13.63 -26.22
CA HIS A 105 -15.20 14.71 -25.48
C HIS A 105 -15.26 14.46 -23.96
N ILE A 106 -15.00 13.23 -23.51
CA ILE A 106 -15.03 12.89 -22.08
C ILE A 106 -13.61 12.99 -21.51
N PRO A 107 -13.37 13.90 -20.55
CA PRO A 107 -12.04 14.10 -19.98
C PRO A 107 -11.57 12.89 -19.16
N ARG A 108 -10.28 12.63 -19.23
CA ARG A 108 -9.56 11.60 -18.45
C ARG A 108 -8.80 12.26 -17.34
N VAL A 109 -8.97 11.74 -16.12
CA VAL A 109 -8.38 12.28 -14.91
C VAL A 109 -7.52 11.21 -14.24
N ALA A 110 -6.22 11.44 -14.08
CA ALA A 110 -5.37 10.58 -13.27
C ALA A 110 -5.22 11.13 -11.85
N GLY A 111 -5.37 10.26 -10.85
CA GLY A 111 -5.16 10.59 -9.45
C GLY A 111 -4.06 9.74 -8.82
N SER A 112 -3.13 10.37 -8.09
CA SER A 112 -2.05 9.69 -7.37
C SER A 112 -1.47 10.56 -6.26
N GLN A 113 -0.81 9.90 -5.32
CA GLN A 113 0.02 10.59 -4.32
C GLN A 113 1.45 10.85 -4.82
N ASN A 114 1.78 10.51 -6.06
CA ASN A 114 3.11 10.70 -6.64
C ASN A 114 3.05 11.25 -8.07
N ASP A 115 4.18 11.77 -8.58
CA ASP A 115 4.28 12.37 -9.90
C ASP A 115 4.25 11.37 -11.07
N SER A 116 4.32 10.07 -10.79
CA SER A 116 4.34 9.02 -11.83
C SER A 116 3.05 8.96 -12.65
N MET A 117 1.94 9.52 -12.13
CA MET A 117 0.68 9.66 -12.87
C MET A 117 0.86 10.40 -14.21
N ARG A 118 1.89 11.24 -14.36
CA ARG A 118 2.18 11.95 -15.62
C ARG A 118 2.70 11.06 -16.74
N SER A 119 2.98 9.79 -16.48
CA SER A 119 3.32 8.81 -17.52
C SER A 119 2.12 8.43 -18.38
N LEU A 120 0.90 8.71 -17.93
CA LEU A 120 -0.35 8.55 -18.69
C LEU A 120 -0.73 9.89 -19.33
N ASP A 121 -1.16 9.84 -20.59
CA ASP A 121 -1.64 11.02 -21.35
C ASP A 121 -3.10 11.34 -20.96
N MET A 122 -3.24 12.19 -19.93
CA MET A 122 -4.51 12.57 -19.33
C MET A 122 -4.83 14.05 -19.53
N ASP A 123 -6.10 14.39 -19.45
CA ASP A 123 -6.55 15.78 -19.55
C ASP A 123 -6.36 16.53 -18.24
N TRP A 124 -6.44 15.81 -17.10
CA TRP A 124 -6.24 16.34 -15.76
C TRP A 124 -5.43 15.38 -14.87
N TYR A 125 -4.70 15.97 -13.92
CA TYR A 125 -3.94 15.25 -12.91
C TYR A 125 -4.28 15.77 -11.53
N VAL A 126 -4.64 14.87 -10.61
CA VAL A 126 -4.96 15.17 -9.21
C VAL A 126 -3.87 14.57 -8.33
N TYR A 127 -3.07 15.43 -7.71
CA TYR A 127 -1.94 15.04 -6.87
C TYR A 127 -2.29 15.17 -5.39
N GLY A 128 -2.32 14.06 -4.68
CA GLY A 128 -2.66 13.97 -3.26
C GLY A 128 -4.05 13.42 -2.98
N TYR A 129 -4.65 13.84 -1.86
CA TYR A 129 -6.00 13.43 -1.46
C TYR A 129 -7.05 14.16 -2.31
N GLY A 130 -7.68 13.42 -3.18
CA GLY A 130 -8.38 13.96 -4.35
C GLY A 130 -9.85 14.31 -4.15
N GLU A 131 -10.47 14.07 -2.99
CA GLU A 131 -11.91 14.18 -2.80
C GLU A 131 -12.45 15.57 -3.22
N ASN A 132 -11.91 16.63 -2.63
CA ASN A 132 -12.32 18.01 -2.95
C ASN A 132 -11.98 18.40 -4.40
N ALA A 133 -10.81 18.00 -4.89
CA ALA A 133 -10.39 18.28 -6.26
C ALA A 133 -11.33 17.64 -7.29
N MET A 134 -11.74 16.40 -7.06
CA MET A 134 -12.67 15.71 -7.95
C MET A 134 -14.06 16.33 -7.91
N LEU A 135 -14.54 16.79 -6.75
CA LEU A 135 -15.81 17.50 -6.68
C LEU A 135 -15.78 18.84 -7.44
N GLU A 136 -14.66 19.58 -7.36
CA GLU A 136 -14.48 20.80 -8.15
C GLU A 136 -14.41 20.51 -9.65
N LEU A 137 -13.72 19.44 -10.04
CA LEU A 137 -13.70 18.99 -11.45
C LEU A 137 -15.09 18.59 -11.94
N MET A 138 -15.89 17.87 -11.15
CA MET A 138 -17.27 17.54 -11.51
C MET A 138 -18.11 18.78 -11.74
N LYS A 139 -18.03 19.77 -10.84
CA LYS A 139 -18.71 21.08 -11.01
C LYS A 139 -18.24 21.81 -12.27
N HIS A 140 -16.93 21.72 -12.58
CA HIS A 140 -16.38 22.29 -13.80
C HIS A 140 -16.93 21.60 -15.06
N PHE A 141 -17.00 20.27 -15.06
CA PHE A 141 -17.58 19.49 -16.15
C PHE A 141 -19.08 19.77 -16.34
N ASP A 142 -19.78 20.18 -15.27
CA ASP A 142 -21.16 20.67 -15.32
C ASP A 142 -21.27 22.15 -15.78
N GLY A 143 -20.17 22.78 -16.25
CA GLY A 143 -20.15 24.17 -16.73
C GLY A 143 -19.78 25.20 -15.67
N GLY A 144 -19.36 24.77 -14.48
CA GLY A 144 -18.85 25.65 -13.43
C GLY A 144 -17.41 26.13 -13.66
N PRO A 145 -16.86 26.89 -12.70
CA PRO A 145 -15.51 27.43 -12.82
C PRO A 145 -14.46 26.33 -12.84
N GLU A 146 -13.35 26.61 -13.51
CA GLU A 146 -12.18 25.70 -13.54
C GLU A 146 -11.50 25.72 -12.15
N PRO A 147 -11.11 24.54 -11.61
CA PRO A 147 -10.41 24.47 -10.34
C PRO A 147 -9.01 25.09 -10.42
N ILE A 148 -8.43 25.47 -9.28
CA ILE A 148 -7.06 26.00 -9.23
C ILE A 148 -6.07 24.91 -9.61
N HIS A 149 -5.28 25.16 -10.65
CA HIS A 149 -4.30 24.20 -11.17
C HIS A 149 -3.07 24.87 -11.76
N PHE A 150 -2.02 24.08 -12.00
CA PHE A 150 -0.88 24.44 -12.82
C PHE A 150 -0.67 23.38 -13.92
N ASN A 151 -0.78 23.78 -15.19
CA ASN A 151 -0.69 22.85 -16.33
C ASN A 151 -1.57 21.60 -16.20
N LYS A 152 -2.85 21.81 -15.84
CA LYS A 152 -3.83 20.74 -15.58
C LYS A 152 -3.48 19.82 -14.40
N VAL A 153 -2.53 20.21 -13.55
CA VAL A 153 -2.22 19.51 -12.28
C VAL A 153 -2.85 20.25 -11.11
N ILE A 154 -3.74 19.60 -10.39
CA ILE A 154 -4.32 20.08 -9.14
C ILE A 154 -3.52 19.49 -7.99
N ASN A 155 -2.78 20.33 -7.28
CA ASN A 155 -2.01 19.90 -6.10
C ASN A 155 -2.85 20.03 -4.83
N CYS A 156 -3.40 18.92 -4.36
CA CYS A 156 -4.30 18.90 -3.21
C CYS A 156 -3.61 19.29 -1.90
N TYR A 157 -2.31 19.04 -1.75
CA TYR A 157 -1.57 19.45 -0.54
C TYR A 157 -1.39 20.97 -0.43
N VAL A 158 -1.45 21.68 -1.55
CA VAL A 158 -1.31 23.15 -1.63
C VAL A 158 -2.67 23.82 -1.65
N ASN A 159 -3.60 23.30 -2.46
CA ASN A 159 -4.89 23.94 -2.73
C ASN A 159 -5.90 23.75 -1.59
N TYR A 160 -5.80 22.63 -0.85
CA TYR A 160 -6.75 22.27 0.20
C TYR A 160 -6.04 22.15 1.55
N LYS A 161 -6.42 22.99 2.51
CA LYS A 161 -5.78 23.07 3.83
C LYS A 161 -6.33 22.05 4.84
N SER A 162 -7.46 21.46 4.56
CA SER A 162 -8.12 20.50 5.46
C SER A 162 -8.72 19.36 4.67
N PHE A 163 -8.72 18.16 5.27
CA PHE A 163 -9.41 16.99 4.72
C PHE A 163 -10.81 16.90 5.32
N PRO A 164 -11.83 16.60 4.53
CA PRO A 164 -13.15 16.30 5.07
C PRO A 164 -13.07 15.00 5.88
N LYS A 165 -13.23 15.07 7.20
CA LYS A 165 -13.10 13.92 8.10
C LYS A 165 -14.23 12.91 7.92
N GLU A 166 -15.44 13.42 7.71
CA GLU A 166 -16.63 12.62 7.48
C GLU A 166 -16.55 11.85 6.16
N ASP A 167 -15.78 12.35 5.21
CA ASP A 167 -15.66 11.81 3.85
C ASP A 167 -14.54 10.77 3.68
N LEU A 168 -13.91 10.35 4.78
CA LEU A 168 -12.97 9.21 4.76
C LEU A 168 -13.68 7.86 4.71
N THR A 169 -14.99 7.82 4.87
CA THR A 169 -15.81 6.61 4.79
C THR A 169 -15.81 6.05 3.36
N VAL A 170 -15.85 4.73 3.24
CA VAL A 170 -16.10 4.04 1.98
C VAL A 170 -17.40 3.28 2.09
N SER A 171 -18.34 3.55 1.17
CA SER A 171 -19.58 2.80 1.02
C SER A 171 -19.59 2.10 -0.33
N TYR A 172 -19.65 0.78 -0.31
CA TYR A 172 -19.71 -0.04 -1.52
C TYR A 172 -21.16 -0.18 -1.99
N GLN A 173 -21.34 -0.26 -3.32
CA GLN A 173 -22.63 -0.50 -3.96
C GLN A 173 -22.76 -1.94 -4.45
N GLU A 174 -23.97 -2.35 -4.78
CA GLU A 174 -24.27 -3.67 -5.38
C GLU A 174 -23.43 -3.93 -6.64
N THR A 175 -23.20 -2.87 -7.43
CA THR A 175 -22.38 -2.92 -8.65
C THR A 175 -20.88 -3.12 -8.37
N ASP A 176 -20.42 -2.97 -7.13
CA ASP A 176 -19.04 -3.22 -6.77
C ASP A 176 -18.76 -4.73 -6.56
N PHE A 177 -19.82 -5.57 -6.52
CA PHE A 177 -19.71 -7.04 -6.40
C PHE A 177 -18.69 -7.49 -5.35
N VAL A 178 -18.86 -7.00 -4.13
CA VAL A 178 -17.97 -7.29 -3.01
C VAL A 178 -18.08 -8.76 -2.61
N ASN A 179 -16.94 -9.41 -2.39
CA ASN A 179 -16.89 -10.78 -1.92
C ASN A 179 -16.58 -10.82 -0.41
N PRO A 180 -17.32 -11.58 0.41
CA PRO A 180 -17.08 -11.66 1.86
C PRO A 180 -15.69 -12.18 2.26
N ARG A 181 -14.93 -12.75 1.32
CA ARG A 181 -13.55 -13.20 1.56
C ARG A 181 -12.49 -12.14 1.27
N GLU A 182 -12.90 -10.96 0.83
CA GLU A 182 -11.96 -9.87 0.58
C GLU A 182 -11.42 -9.28 1.88
N ILE A 183 -10.23 -8.72 1.78
CA ILE A 183 -9.61 -7.91 2.83
C ILE A 183 -9.85 -6.46 2.46
N MET A 184 -10.75 -5.79 3.19
CA MET A 184 -11.03 -4.39 2.91
C MET A 184 -9.97 -3.48 3.51
N MET A 185 -9.61 -2.45 2.77
CA MET A 185 -8.77 -1.39 3.31
C MET A 185 -9.63 -0.43 4.11
N ILE A 186 -9.20 -0.12 5.32
CA ILE A 186 -9.87 0.86 6.18
C ILE A 186 -8.87 1.89 6.67
N GLU A 187 -9.27 3.14 6.68
CA GLU A 187 -8.48 4.27 7.16
C GLU A 187 -9.13 4.85 8.42
N PHE A 188 -8.38 4.93 9.50
CA PHE A 188 -8.79 5.56 10.75
C PHE A 188 -8.33 7.01 10.83
N ALA A 189 -7.17 7.30 10.25
CA ALA A 189 -6.59 8.63 10.26
C ALA A 189 -5.68 8.86 9.04
N ARG A 190 -5.52 10.12 8.65
CA ARG A 190 -4.54 10.58 7.65
C ARG A 190 -3.45 11.38 8.33
N GLY A 191 -2.25 11.24 7.78
CA GLY A 191 -1.08 11.98 8.24
C GLY A 191 -0.27 11.25 9.31
N CYS A 192 0.93 11.78 9.54
CA CYS A 192 1.87 11.24 10.50
C CYS A 192 2.62 12.37 11.20
N LYS A 193 2.68 12.33 12.52
CA LYS A 193 3.42 13.33 13.31
C LYS A 193 4.92 13.10 13.37
N PHE A 194 5.39 11.94 12.92
CA PHE A 194 6.81 11.58 12.93
C PHE A 194 7.55 12.15 11.71
N LYS A 195 8.88 12.26 11.84
CA LYS A 195 9.76 12.85 10.81
C LYS A 195 10.87 11.86 10.45
N CYS A 196 10.49 10.62 10.12
CA CYS A 196 11.45 9.61 9.71
C CYS A 196 12.14 10.04 8.41
N LYS A 197 13.47 9.96 8.36
CA LYS A 197 14.28 10.54 7.27
C LYS A 197 14.14 9.84 5.92
N PHE A 198 13.80 8.56 5.93
CA PHE A 198 13.53 7.76 4.73
C PHE A 198 12.09 7.91 4.21
N CYS A 199 11.21 8.55 4.99
CA CYS A 199 9.79 8.66 4.69
C CYS A 199 9.47 9.97 3.94
N SER A 200 8.61 9.89 2.93
CA SER A 200 8.14 11.04 2.17
C SER A 200 7.04 11.87 2.86
N PHE A 201 6.28 11.29 3.77
CA PHE A 201 5.15 11.95 4.43
C PHE A 201 5.50 13.29 5.11
N PRO A 202 6.64 13.44 5.80
CA PRO A 202 7.04 14.72 6.37
C PRO A 202 7.17 15.84 5.33
N ILE A 203 7.57 15.49 4.10
CA ILE A 203 7.79 16.44 3.00
C ILE A 203 6.49 16.81 2.29
N LEU A 204 5.54 15.87 2.19
CA LEU A 204 4.22 16.11 1.61
C LEU A 204 3.38 17.13 2.43
N GLY A 205 3.79 17.44 3.65
CA GLY A 205 3.10 18.45 4.46
C GLY A 205 1.87 17.96 5.18
N VAL A 206 1.55 16.67 5.11
CA VAL A 206 0.45 16.05 5.86
C VAL A 206 0.92 15.81 7.29
N LYS A 207 0.92 16.87 8.09
CA LYS A 207 1.40 16.86 9.47
C LYS A 207 0.20 16.76 10.43
N GLY A 208 0.33 15.91 11.42
CA GLY A 208 -0.68 15.75 12.46
C GLY A 208 -1.51 14.48 12.27
N ASP A 209 -2.52 14.35 13.10
CA ASP A 209 -3.44 13.24 13.14
C ASP A 209 -4.83 13.74 12.73
N TYR A 210 -5.22 13.46 11.51
CA TYR A 210 -6.56 13.74 10.98
C TYR A 210 -7.45 12.51 11.18
N SER A 211 -7.71 12.17 12.45
CA SER A 211 -8.53 11.02 12.81
C SER A 211 -10.00 11.24 12.46
N ARG A 212 -10.59 10.19 11.94
CA ARG A 212 -12.04 10.05 11.79
C ARG A 212 -12.74 10.07 13.16
N THR A 213 -14.05 10.26 13.14
CA THR A 213 -14.85 9.97 14.33
C THR A 213 -14.91 8.46 14.55
N ALA A 214 -14.94 8.02 15.81
CA ALA A 214 -15.08 6.59 16.10
C ALA A 214 -16.39 6.02 15.58
N GLN A 215 -17.45 6.85 15.56
CA GLN A 215 -18.75 6.45 15.01
C GLN A 215 -18.68 6.19 13.51
N SER A 216 -17.99 7.02 12.71
CA SER A 216 -17.89 6.82 11.27
C SER A 216 -17.14 5.53 10.90
N VAL A 217 -16.15 5.11 11.72
CA VAL A 217 -15.46 3.85 11.53
C VAL A 217 -16.36 2.67 11.90
N TYR A 218 -17.08 2.78 13.02
CA TYR A 218 -18.06 1.79 13.43
C TYR A 218 -19.14 1.59 12.34
N ASP A 219 -19.71 2.68 11.83
CA ASP A 219 -20.76 2.64 10.81
C ASP A 219 -20.27 1.97 9.52
N GLU A 220 -19.05 2.32 9.05
CA GLU A 220 -18.44 1.69 7.87
C GLU A 220 -18.22 0.20 8.07
N MET A 221 -17.68 -0.22 9.21
CA MET A 221 -17.44 -1.65 9.49
C MET A 221 -18.76 -2.42 9.65
N SER A 222 -19.75 -1.82 10.31
CA SER A 222 -21.09 -2.41 10.46
C SER A 222 -21.77 -2.56 9.09
N GLU A 223 -21.75 -1.53 8.25
CA GLU A 223 -22.30 -1.59 6.89
C GLU A 223 -21.62 -2.66 6.05
N ASN A 224 -20.29 -2.75 6.10
CA ASN A 224 -19.52 -3.75 5.36
C ASN A 224 -19.84 -5.19 5.83
N TYR A 225 -20.07 -5.39 7.12
CA TYR A 225 -20.46 -6.67 7.66
C TYR A 225 -21.91 -7.03 7.29
N ASP A 226 -22.84 -6.12 7.51
CA ASP A 226 -24.27 -6.35 7.29
C ASP A 226 -24.61 -6.60 5.82
N LYS A 227 -23.98 -5.85 4.92
CA LYS A 227 -24.24 -5.97 3.47
C LYS A 227 -23.39 -7.04 2.79
N TRP A 228 -22.14 -7.18 3.19
CA TRP A 228 -21.15 -7.97 2.44
C TRP A 228 -20.53 -9.11 3.23
N GLY A 229 -20.75 -9.21 4.55
CA GLY A 229 -20.13 -10.21 5.40
C GLY A 229 -18.63 -10.04 5.60
N ILE A 230 -18.13 -8.81 5.50
CA ILE A 230 -16.70 -8.50 5.65
C ILE A 230 -16.30 -8.47 7.12
N GLU A 231 -15.30 -9.28 7.47
CA GLU A 231 -14.69 -9.33 8.80
C GLU A 231 -13.20 -8.97 8.79
N HIS A 232 -12.56 -8.93 7.60
CA HIS A 232 -11.13 -8.78 7.45
C HIS A 232 -10.75 -7.39 6.93
N TYR A 233 -9.81 -6.72 7.62
CA TYR A 233 -9.39 -5.37 7.26
C TYR A 233 -7.87 -5.19 7.29
N LEU A 234 -7.37 -4.37 6.37
CA LEU A 234 -6.06 -3.77 6.43
C LEU A 234 -6.20 -2.29 6.80
N VAL A 235 -5.67 -1.92 7.95
CA VAL A 235 -5.59 -0.52 8.37
C VAL A 235 -4.46 0.16 7.59
N ILE A 236 -4.82 1.16 6.79
CA ILE A 236 -3.90 1.83 5.86
C ILE A 236 -3.36 3.17 6.37
N ASP A 237 -3.50 3.43 7.66
CA ASP A 237 -2.91 4.61 8.31
C ASP A 237 -1.38 4.57 8.20
N GLU A 238 -0.75 5.72 8.02
CA GLU A 238 0.72 5.84 7.99
C GLU A 238 1.39 5.43 9.32
N THR A 239 0.68 5.62 10.42
CA THR A 239 1.04 5.11 11.76
C THR A 239 -0.21 5.03 12.62
N PHE A 240 -0.72 3.84 12.82
CA PHE A 240 -1.95 3.67 13.58
C PHE A 240 -1.78 4.00 15.06
N ASN A 241 -0.71 3.51 15.69
CA ASN A 241 -0.49 3.56 17.14
C ASN A 241 0.25 4.81 17.63
N ASP A 242 0.04 5.96 17.01
CA ASP A 242 0.74 7.19 17.39
C ASP A 242 0.22 7.81 18.70
N SER A 243 -1.02 7.51 19.13
CA SER A 243 -1.66 8.00 20.36
C SER A 243 -2.47 6.91 21.06
N SER A 244 -2.31 6.79 22.38
CA SER A 244 -3.11 5.87 23.19
C SER A 244 -4.57 6.27 23.24
N GLU A 245 -4.85 7.57 23.28
CA GLU A 245 -6.22 8.13 23.29
C GLU A 245 -6.96 7.79 22.00
N LYS A 246 -6.24 7.80 20.86
CA LYS A 246 -6.80 7.36 19.58
C LYS A 246 -7.16 5.87 19.61
N ILE A 247 -6.26 5.02 20.08
CA ILE A 247 -6.47 3.57 20.19
C ILE A 247 -7.69 3.29 21.09
N GLU A 248 -7.75 3.88 22.28
CA GLU A 248 -8.86 3.70 23.22
C GLU A 248 -10.21 4.15 22.62
N LYS A 249 -10.22 5.32 21.99
CA LYS A 249 -11.41 5.86 21.31
C LYS A 249 -12.00 4.90 20.28
N PHE A 250 -11.15 4.33 19.42
CA PHE A 250 -11.61 3.38 18.40
C PHE A 250 -11.93 2.01 18.99
N ALA A 251 -11.17 1.52 19.97
CA ALA A 251 -11.47 0.26 20.65
C ALA A 251 -12.87 0.27 21.27
N ASN A 252 -13.23 1.34 21.98
CA ASN A 252 -14.55 1.50 22.60
C ASN A 252 -15.72 1.54 21.60
N ALA A 253 -15.46 1.90 20.35
CA ALA A 253 -16.48 1.85 19.31
C ALA A 253 -16.55 0.48 18.64
N ILE A 254 -15.41 -0.09 18.27
CA ILE A 254 -15.32 -1.35 17.52
C ILE A 254 -15.76 -2.55 18.39
N GLU A 255 -15.51 -2.52 19.71
CA GLU A 255 -15.98 -3.53 20.64
C GLU A 255 -17.51 -3.73 20.60
N LYS A 256 -18.27 -2.75 20.10
CA LYS A 256 -19.74 -2.83 19.98
C LYS A 256 -20.23 -3.48 18.70
N LEU A 257 -19.32 -3.82 17.78
CA LEU A 257 -19.70 -4.53 16.55
C LEU A 257 -20.26 -5.92 16.87
N PRO A 258 -21.20 -6.44 16.07
CA PRO A 258 -21.78 -7.78 16.29
C PRO A 258 -20.80 -8.92 15.93
N PHE A 259 -19.60 -8.60 15.49
CA PHE A 259 -18.55 -9.53 15.12
C PHE A 259 -17.19 -9.04 15.63
N GLN A 260 -16.22 -9.94 15.72
CA GLN A 260 -14.84 -9.61 16.04
C GLN A 260 -14.06 -9.41 14.74
N PRO A 261 -13.67 -8.18 14.38
CA PRO A 261 -12.88 -7.95 13.17
C PRO A 261 -11.48 -8.55 13.31
N LYS A 262 -10.89 -8.88 12.16
CA LYS A 262 -9.51 -9.37 12.04
C LYS A 262 -8.72 -8.34 11.25
N MET A 263 -7.79 -7.66 11.91
CA MET A 263 -7.11 -6.53 11.33
C MET A 263 -5.60 -6.65 11.36
N THR A 264 -4.99 -6.18 10.26
CA THR A 264 -3.55 -5.90 10.18
C THR A 264 -3.34 -4.39 10.18
N ALA A 265 -2.34 -3.90 10.90
CA ALA A 265 -2.01 -2.48 10.95
C ALA A 265 -0.50 -2.21 10.87
N PHE A 266 -0.14 -1.04 10.32
CA PHE A 266 1.22 -0.52 10.39
C PHE A 266 1.48 0.08 11.77
N ILE A 267 2.41 -0.52 12.50
CA ILE A 267 2.67 -0.25 13.92
C ILE A 267 4.10 0.23 14.11
N ARG A 268 4.26 1.30 14.87
CA ARG A 268 5.58 1.66 15.40
C ARG A 268 5.90 0.76 16.60
N GLY A 269 6.89 -0.12 16.44
CA GLY A 269 7.28 -1.08 17.45
C GLY A 269 7.79 -0.42 18.73
N ASP A 270 8.52 0.70 18.62
CA ASP A 270 9.03 1.48 19.75
C ASP A 270 7.91 2.05 20.63
N LEU A 271 6.81 2.51 20.02
CA LEU A 271 5.64 2.99 20.75
C LEU A 271 4.88 1.85 21.41
N LEU A 272 4.65 0.75 20.68
CA LEU A 272 3.93 -0.39 21.21
C LEU A 272 4.66 -1.03 22.40
N ALA A 273 5.97 -1.27 22.28
CA ALA A 273 6.80 -1.79 23.35
C ALA A 273 6.84 -0.87 24.60
N SER A 274 6.69 0.44 24.42
CA SER A 274 6.70 1.39 25.54
C SER A 274 5.34 1.63 26.19
N ARG A 275 4.24 1.09 25.62
CA ARG A 275 2.86 1.36 26.04
C ARG A 275 2.04 0.08 26.23
N PRO A 276 2.34 -0.78 27.21
CA PRO A 276 1.56 -2.01 27.45
C PRO A 276 0.07 -1.77 27.67
N ARG A 277 -0.31 -0.60 28.19
CA ARG A 277 -1.72 -0.20 28.38
C ARG A 277 -2.56 -0.18 27.09
N ASP A 278 -1.91 -0.10 25.92
CA ASP A 278 -2.59 -0.06 24.63
C ASP A 278 -2.90 -1.48 24.08
N TRP A 279 -2.28 -2.52 24.61
CA TRP A 279 -2.32 -3.86 24.03
C TRP A 279 -3.72 -4.48 24.09
N ASP A 280 -4.42 -4.36 25.23
CA ASP A 280 -5.80 -4.85 25.35
C ASP A 280 -6.75 -4.16 24.38
N ASN A 281 -6.59 -2.86 24.19
CA ASN A 281 -7.41 -2.11 23.25
C ASN A 281 -7.16 -2.52 21.80
N LEU A 282 -5.91 -2.84 21.42
CA LEU A 282 -5.61 -3.40 20.10
C LEU A 282 -6.24 -4.78 19.91
N ILE A 283 -6.23 -5.64 20.94
CA ILE A 283 -6.90 -6.94 20.92
C ILE A 283 -8.42 -6.78 20.78
N LYS A 284 -9.05 -5.87 21.53
CA LYS A 284 -10.47 -5.55 21.40
C LYS A 284 -10.85 -5.10 19.97
N MET A 285 -9.99 -4.34 19.33
CA MET A 285 -10.18 -3.93 17.94
C MET A 285 -9.96 -5.08 16.94
N GLY A 286 -9.37 -6.20 17.35
CA GLY A 286 -8.94 -7.26 16.45
C GLY A 286 -7.66 -6.96 15.68
N ILE A 287 -6.88 -5.94 16.08
CA ILE A 287 -5.56 -5.65 15.55
C ILE A 287 -4.55 -6.60 16.19
N THR A 288 -4.53 -7.82 15.71
CA THR A 288 -3.67 -8.90 16.20
C THR A 288 -2.56 -9.26 15.19
N SER A 289 -2.52 -8.57 14.08
CA SER A 289 -1.46 -8.67 13.08
C SER A 289 -0.77 -7.33 12.90
N HIS A 290 0.55 -7.30 13.12
CA HIS A 290 1.32 -6.08 13.21
C HIS A 290 2.43 -6.04 12.15
N PHE A 291 2.44 -5.00 11.32
CA PHE A 291 3.55 -4.66 10.46
C PHE A 291 4.43 -3.63 11.20
N TYR A 292 5.61 -4.06 11.64
CA TYR A 292 6.52 -3.22 12.40
C TYR A 292 7.54 -2.53 11.51
N GLY A 293 7.46 -1.22 11.38
CA GLY A 293 8.56 -0.42 10.86
C GLY A 293 9.67 -0.31 11.92
N ILE A 294 10.60 -1.23 11.94
CA ILE A 294 11.79 -1.21 12.86
C ILE A 294 12.96 -0.52 12.16
N GLU A 295 13.13 -0.73 10.89
CA GLU A 295 14.12 -0.24 9.95
C GLU A 295 15.53 -0.76 10.24
N SER A 296 16.02 -0.70 11.48
CA SER A 296 17.31 -1.28 11.89
C SER A 296 17.31 -1.63 13.37
N MET A 297 17.97 -2.72 13.73
CA MET A 297 18.29 -3.07 15.10
C MET A 297 19.65 -2.51 15.56
N ASN A 298 20.40 -1.84 14.68
CA ASN A 298 21.56 -1.04 15.08
C ASN A 298 21.07 0.29 15.65
N HIS A 299 21.36 0.55 16.95
CA HIS A 299 20.88 1.75 17.62
C HIS A 299 21.28 3.06 16.94
N LYS A 300 22.53 3.17 16.45
CA LYS A 300 23.00 4.39 15.77
C LYS A 300 22.28 4.59 14.44
N ALA A 301 22.10 3.52 13.69
CA ALA A 301 21.37 3.55 12.42
C ALA A 301 19.90 3.90 12.65
N ALA A 302 19.21 3.24 13.57
CA ALA A 302 17.83 3.54 13.92
C ALA A 302 17.64 5.01 14.36
N LYS A 303 18.56 5.51 15.21
CA LYS A 303 18.53 6.91 15.68
C LYS A 303 18.72 7.90 14.52
N SER A 304 19.59 7.61 13.57
CA SER A 304 19.85 8.48 12.41
C SER A 304 18.61 8.73 11.55
N VAL A 305 17.69 7.76 11.52
CA VAL A 305 16.43 7.84 10.73
C VAL A 305 15.21 8.28 11.54
N GLY A 306 15.40 8.63 12.81
CA GLY A 306 14.30 9.11 13.68
C GLY A 306 13.56 8.00 14.44
N LYS A 307 14.19 6.84 14.62
CA LYS A 307 13.77 5.75 15.52
C LYS A 307 14.71 5.76 16.71
N GLY A 308 14.27 5.97 17.92
CA GLY A 308 15.12 6.32 19.04
C GLY A 308 15.30 5.28 20.15
N MET A 309 14.63 4.14 20.06
CA MET A 309 14.70 3.12 21.13
C MET A 309 16.02 2.35 21.07
N ASN A 310 16.57 2.03 22.23
CA ASN A 310 17.75 1.17 22.33
C ASN A 310 17.45 -0.23 21.77
N THR A 311 18.44 -0.84 21.10
CA THR A 311 18.30 -2.15 20.44
C THR A 311 17.80 -3.24 21.38
N GLY A 312 18.43 -3.45 22.55
CA GLY A 312 17.96 -4.47 23.48
C GLY A 312 16.51 -4.24 23.92
N ARG A 313 16.15 -3.00 24.21
CA ARG A 313 14.79 -2.69 24.65
C ARG A 313 13.73 -2.90 23.54
N ILE A 314 14.05 -2.65 22.26
CA ILE A 314 13.10 -2.96 21.18
C ILE A 314 12.98 -4.47 20.95
N GLN A 315 14.09 -5.21 21.08
CA GLN A 315 14.10 -6.65 20.97
C GLN A 315 13.25 -7.29 22.08
N ASP A 316 13.50 -6.92 23.35
CA ASP A 316 12.73 -7.39 24.50
C ASP A 316 11.24 -7.03 24.35
N GLY A 317 10.94 -5.78 24.00
CA GLY A 317 9.57 -5.31 23.84
C GLY A 317 8.80 -6.02 22.71
N LEU A 318 9.47 -6.38 21.61
CA LEU A 318 8.84 -7.17 20.54
C LEU A 318 8.49 -8.59 21.02
N LEU A 319 9.34 -9.20 21.85
CA LEU A 319 9.08 -10.51 22.45
C LEU A 319 7.96 -10.45 23.48
N GLU A 320 7.95 -9.43 24.35
CA GLU A 320 6.88 -9.20 25.33
C GLU A 320 5.52 -9.02 24.62
N VAL A 321 5.46 -8.20 23.57
CA VAL A 321 4.26 -8.02 22.76
C VAL A 321 3.82 -9.34 22.13
N LYS A 322 4.74 -10.08 21.53
CA LYS A 322 4.43 -11.39 20.91
C LYS A 322 3.80 -12.34 21.93
N GLU A 323 4.44 -12.53 23.08
CA GLU A 323 3.95 -13.40 24.16
C GLU A 323 2.58 -12.97 24.65
N TYR A 324 2.41 -11.66 24.88
CA TYR A 324 1.14 -11.12 25.38
C TYR A 324 -0.02 -11.37 24.42
N PHE A 325 0.17 -11.06 23.12
CA PHE A 325 -0.88 -11.26 22.11
C PHE A 325 -1.15 -12.73 21.84
N GLN A 326 -0.15 -13.59 21.80
CA GLN A 326 -0.33 -15.04 21.67
C GLN A 326 -1.15 -15.61 22.83
N THR A 327 -0.91 -15.12 24.05
CA THR A 327 -1.60 -15.58 25.25
C THR A 327 -3.02 -15.04 25.35
N ASN A 328 -3.25 -13.75 25.08
CA ASN A 328 -4.52 -13.09 25.40
C ASN A 328 -5.47 -12.98 24.19
N ALA A 329 -4.95 -12.95 22.96
CA ALA A 329 -5.78 -12.94 21.77
C ALA A 329 -5.96 -14.33 21.13
N GLY A 330 -5.17 -15.31 21.55
CA GLY A 330 -5.14 -16.65 20.97
C GLY A 330 -4.59 -16.71 19.54
N TYR A 331 -4.26 -15.55 18.97
CA TYR A 331 -3.71 -15.40 17.62
C TYR A 331 -2.85 -14.14 17.54
N TYR A 332 -1.66 -14.28 16.96
CA TYR A 332 -0.77 -13.17 16.70
C TYR A 332 0.12 -13.42 15.49
N LYS A 333 0.30 -12.39 14.69
CA LYS A 333 1.29 -12.36 13.61
C LYS A 333 2.06 -11.05 13.65
N GLY A 334 3.39 -11.13 13.54
CA GLY A 334 4.29 -9.99 13.50
C GLY A 334 5.19 -10.03 12.26
N LEU A 335 5.25 -8.94 11.51
CA LEU A 335 6.22 -8.73 10.45
C LEU A 335 7.16 -7.60 10.82
N ILE A 336 8.46 -7.87 10.89
CA ILE A 336 9.50 -6.87 11.09
C ILE A 336 10.00 -6.39 9.71
N SER A 337 9.86 -5.10 9.45
CA SER A 337 10.42 -4.44 8.27
C SER A 337 11.76 -3.80 8.61
N LEU A 338 12.78 -4.11 7.80
CA LEU A 338 14.15 -3.66 7.92
C LEU A 338 14.61 -2.96 6.64
N ILE A 339 15.58 -2.05 6.77
CA ILE A 339 16.22 -1.35 5.66
C ILE A 339 17.73 -1.52 5.78
N ALA A 340 18.35 -2.24 4.83
CA ALA A 340 19.79 -2.34 4.73
C ALA A 340 20.40 -1.07 4.13
N GLY A 341 21.53 -0.64 4.67
CA GLY A 341 22.29 0.48 4.14
C GLY A 341 21.98 1.84 4.77
N LEU A 342 21.32 1.87 5.91
CA LEU A 342 21.13 3.10 6.69
C LEU A 342 22.48 3.67 7.20
N PRO A 343 22.59 4.98 7.52
CA PRO A 343 23.81 5.53 8.10
C PRO A 343 24.22 4.76 9.37
N TYR A 344 25.52 4.51 9.55
CA TYR A 344 26.13 3.73 10.64
C TYR A 344 25.84 2.21 10.61
N GLU A 345 25.16 1.70 9.60
CA GLU A 345 24.89 0.27 9.47
C GLU A 345 26.02 -0.41 8.70
N THR A 346 26.50 -1.53 9.21
CA THR A 346 27.52 -2.38 8.59
C THR A 346 26.94 -3.73 8.23
N ILE A 347 27.59 -4.47 7.35
CA ILE A 347 27.19 -5.86 7.04
C ILE A 347 27.19 -6.74 8.30
N ASP A 348 28.12 -6.51 9.22
CA ASP A 348 28.13 -7.25 10.49
C ASP A 348 26.93 -6.91 11.37
N SER A 349 26.51 -5.65 11.45
CA SER A 349 25.29 -5.28 12.18
C SER A 349 24.03 -5.85 11.53
N LEU A 350 24.00 -5.99 10.21
CA LEU A 350 22.92 -6.70 9.51
C LEU A 350 22.91 -8.20 9.83
N ARG A 351 24.08 -8.84 9.88
CA ARG A 351 24.21 -10.25 10.31
C ARG A 351 23.70 -10.46 11.74
N GLU A 352 24.02 -9.57 12.65
CA GLU A 352 23.51 -9.61 14.05
C GLU A 352 21.98 -9.49 14.07
N THR A 353 21.42 -8.56 13.30
CA THR A 353 19.97 -8.38 13.18
C THR A 353 19.30 -9.65 12.64
N VAL A 354 19.82 -10.23 11.55
CA VAL A 354 19.28 -11.47 10.96
C VAL A 354 19.43 -12.67 11.91
N ARG A 355 20.52 -12.75 12.64
CA ARG A 355 20.72 -13.80 13.65
C ARG A 355 19.66 -13.71 14.74
N TRP A 356 19.41 -12.52 15.28
CA TRP A 356 18.35 -12.30 16.27
C TRP A 356 16.96 -12.67 15.72
N CYS A 357 16.62 -12.23 14.53
CA CYS A 357 15.36 -12.59 13.90
C CYS A 357 15.23 -14.11 13.69
N SER A 358 16.29 -14.78 13.27
CA SER A 358 16.29 -16.23 13.04
C SER A 358 16.19 -17.04 14.34
N GLU A 359 16.70 -16.51 15.44
CA GLU A 359 16.70 -17.18 16.75
C GLU A 359 15.41 -16.91 17.54
N TYR A 360 14.98 -15.67 17.64
CA TYR A 360 13.89 -15.25 18.52
C TYR A 360 12.55 -14.91 17.80
N TRP A 361 12.61 -14.68 16.50
CA TRP A 361 11.46 -14.32 15.67
C TRP A 361 11.16 -15.36 14.58
N SER A 362 11.65 -16.60 14.77
CA SER A 362 11.60 -17.66 13.77
C SER A 362 10.18 -18.20 13.47
N ASP A 363 9.26 -18.02 14.41
CA ASP A 363 7.83 -18.33 14.28
C ASP A 363 7.00 -17.17 13.67
N GLN A 364 7.64 -16.06 13.39
CA GLN A 364 7.08 -14.84 12.83
C GLN A 364 7.76 -14.47 11.52
N SER A 365 7.53 -13.27 11.04
CA SER A 365 7.97 -12.80 9.73
C SER A 365 8.93 -11.64 9.84
N TYR A 366 9.88 -11.56 8.92
CA TYR A 366 10.71 -10.38 8.73
C TYR A 366 11.16 -10.26 7.27
N HIS A 367 11.28 -9.02 6.79
CA HIS A 367 11.82 -8.74 5.48
C HIS A 367 12.85 -7.62 5.53
N MET A 368 13.67 -7.51 4.50
CA MET A 368 14.68 -6.48 4.38
C MET A 368 14.54 -5.79 3.02
N ASN A 369 14.39 -4.47 3.08
CA ASN A 369 14.53 -3.62 1.91
C ASN A 369 15.96 -3.08 1.85
N ILE A 370 16.35 -2.55 0.69
CA ILE A 370 17.61 -1.81 0.55
C ILE A 370 17.27 -0.34 0.44
N LEU A 371 18.05 0.52 1.09
CA LEU A 371 17.84 1.95 1.02
C LEU A 371 17.95 2.43 -0.44
N MET A 372 16.87 2.98 -0.94
CA MET A 372 16.81 3.56 -2.27
C MET A 372 16.91 5.08 -2.16
N ILE A 373 17.87 5.68 -2.85
CA ILE A 373 18.05 7.14 -2.90
C ILE A 373 17.75 7.59 -4.32
N LYS A 374 16.69 8.36 -4.46
CA LYS A 374 16.16 8.81 -5.74
C LYS A 374 16.92 10.03 -6.26
N LEU A 375 17.20 10.07 -7.54
CA LEU A 375 17.68 11.26 -8.22
C LEU A 375 16.55 12.27 -8.40
N LEU A 376 16.75 13.49 -7.91
CA LEU A 376 15.77 14.56 -8.04
C LEU A 376 15.46 14.88 -9.50
N GLY A 377 14.19 15.20 -9.78
CA GLY A 377 13.73 15.53 -11.13
C GLY A 377 13.41 14.33 -12.02
N LYS A 378 13.55 13.10 -11.52
CA LYS A 378 13.12 11.91 -12.23
C LYS A 378 11.76 11.43 -11.69
N PRO A 379 10.80 11.06 -12.56
CA PRO A 379 9.56 10.42 -12.14
C PRO A 379 9.87 9.10 -11.44
N SER A 380 9.23 8.83 -10.32
CA SER A 380 9.33 7.56 -9.62
C SER A 380 8.03 7.26 -8.89
N LEU A 381 7.78 6.00 -8.58
CA LEU A 381 6.63 5.57 -7.78
C LEU A 381 6.66 6.09 -6.34
N ASN A 382 7.83 6.44 -5.84
CA ASN A 382 8.01 6.95 -4.49
C ASN A 382 8.14 8.46 -4.47
N HIS A 383 7.62 9.09 -3.42
CA HIS A 383 7.85 10.50 -3.12
C HIS A 383 9.31 10.73 -2.72
N ASN A 384 9.75 11.97 -2.78
CA ASN A 384 11.03 12.37 -2.24
C ASN A 384 11.03 12.26 -0.71
N SER A 385 12.09 11.70 -0.16
CA SER A 385 12.38 11.66 1.27
C SER A 385 13.47 12.68 1.64
N GLU A 386 13.77 12.82 2.92
CA GLU A 386 14.92 13.61 3.36
C GLU A 386 16.24 13.06 2.79
N PHE A 387 16.36 11.73 2.66
CA PHE A 387 17.53 11.13 2.01
C PHE A 387 17.62 11.51 0.53
N ASP A 388 16.52 11.54 -0.20
CA ASP A 388 16.54 11.93 -1.62
C ASP A 388 16.97 13.40 -1.80
N LEU A 389 16.56 14.26 -0.87
CA LEU A 389 16.88 15.69 -0.93
C LEU A 389 18.32 16.00 -0.50
N ASN A 390 18.81 15.34 0.55
CA ASN A 390 20.02 15.72 1.28
C ASN A 390 20.98 14.54 1.53
N TRP A 391 21.00 13.53 0.65
CA TRP A 391 21.77 12.29 0.84
C TRP A 391 23.25 12.49 1.15
N LYS A 392 23.88 13.54 0.58
CA LYS A 392 25.29 13.87 0.83
C LYS A 392 25.56 14.26 2.29
N ASP A 393 24.58 14.88 2.95
CA ASP A 393 24.68 15.29 4.36
C ASP A 393 24.67 14.08 5.31
N TYR A 394 24.20 12.93 4.82
CA TYR A 394 24.21 11.65 5.53
C TYR A 394 25.42 10.76 5.19
N GLY A 395 26.40 11.32 4.48
CA GLY A 395 27.64 10.62 4.13
C GLY A 395 27.53 9.71 2.90
N TYR A 396 26.43 9.77 2.14
CA TYR A 396 26.30 9.00 0.90
C TYR A 396 27.00 9.69 -0.25
N ARG A 397 27.57 8.89 -1.15
CA ARG A 397 28.18 9.32 -2.42
C ARG A 397 27.84 8.32 -3.51
N GLU A 398 27.83 8.79 -4.76
CA GLU A 398 27.65 7.91 -5.91
C GLU A 398 28.86 6.98 -6.06
N SER A 399 28.60 5.74 -6.42
CA SER A 399 29.62 4.73 -6.67
C SER A 399 29.23 3.88 -7.88
N GLN A 400 30.22 3.22 -8.47
CA GLN A 400 30.00 2.28 -9.56
C GLN A 400 30.38 0.89 -9.10
N PHE A 401 29.51 -0.06 -9.33
CA PHE A 401 29.71 -1.46 -8.92
C PHE A 401 29.72 -2.39 -10.14
N PRO A 402 30.45 -3.52 -10.08
CA PRO A 402 30.45 -4.51 -11.14
C PRO A 402 29.02 -5.05 -11.35
N LYS A 403 28.64 -5.23 -12.62
CA LYS A 403 27.28 -5.70 -12.94
C LYS A 403 27.08 -7.21 -12.72
N ASP A 404 28.15 -8.00 -12.66
CA ASP A 404 28.08 -9.45 -12.90
C ASP A 404 28.63 -10.34 -11.77
N ASP A 405 28.95 -9.79 -10.59
CA ASP A 405 29.57 -10.55 -9.50
C ASP A 405 28.59 -11.23 -8.53
N ILE A 406 27.31 -10.85 -8.53
CA ILE A 406 26.32 -11.46 -7.65
C ILE A 406 25.76 -12.72 -8.29
N LYS A 407 25.91 -13.86 -7.60
CA LYS A 407 25.29 -15.11 -8.01
C LYS A 407 23.79 -15.07 -7.66
N TRP A 408 22.98 -14.69 -8.64
CA TRP A 408 21.55 -14.63 -8.48
C TRP A 408 20.93 -16.02 -8.45
N ASP A 409 20.36 -16.39 -7.31
CA ASP A 409 19.50 -17.58 -7.23
C ASP A 409 18.04 -17.16 -7.46
N MET A 410 17.60 -17.32 -8.70
CA MET A 410 16.25 -16.93 -9.14
C MET A 410 15.15 -17.74 -8.48
N SER A 411 15.46 -18.94 -7.96
CA SER A 411 14.46 -19.75 -7.24
C SER A 411 14.15 -19.19 -5.85
N ILE A 412 15.03 -18.34 -5.33
CA ILE A 412 14.96 -17.82 -3.96
C ILE A 412 14.64 -16.33 -3.94
N ASN A 413 15.16 -15.53 -4.88
CA ASN A 413 15.18 -14.08 -4.80
C ASN A 413 15.04 -13.33 -6.13
N PRO A 414 13.96 -13.49 -6.87
CA PRO A 414 13.74 -12.70 -8.07
C PRO A 414 13.65 -11.20 -7.77
N PHE A 415 13.13 -10.84 -6.59
CA PHE A 415 12.96 -9.43 -6.17
C PHE A 415 14.28 -8.66 -6.09
N TYR A 416 15.29 -9.18 -5.41
CA TYR A 416 16.55 -8.44 -5.26
C TYR A 416 17.30 -8.30 -6.58
N LYS A 417 17.25 -9.30 -7.45
CA LYS A 417 17.83 -9.20 -8.79
C LYS A 417 17.19 -8.08 -9.58
N PHE A 418 15.88 -8.07 -9.62
CA PHE A 418 15.14 -7.00 -10.28
C PHE A 418 15.49 -5.63 -9.72
N LEU A 419 15.40 -5.47 -8.41
CA LEU A 419 15.69 -4.20 -7.77
C LEU A 419 17.09 -3.69 -8.12
N TYR A 420 18.09 -4.59 -8.13
CA TYR A 420 19.44 -4.27 -8.55
C TYR A 420 19.51 -3.83 -10.01
N GLU A 421 18.94 -4.61 -10.92
CA GLU A 421 18.90 -4.29 -12.35
C GLU A 421 18.16 -2.99 -12.60
N TYR A 422 17.04 -2.77 -11.91
CA TYR A 422 16.28 -1.54 -12.01
C TYR A 422 17.08 -0.32 -11.56
N VAL A 423 17.73 -0.37 -10.41
CA VAL A 423 18.59 0.73 -9.94
C VAL A 423 19.74 0.98 -10.91
N ALA A 424 20.38 -0.10 -11.40
CA ALA A 424 21.52 0.02 -12.31
C ALA A 424 21.17 0.56 -13.70
N THR A 425 19.91 0.46 -14.14
CA THR A 425 19.52 0.77 -15.53
C THR A 425 18.49 1.88 -15.68
N SER A 426 17.63 2.13 -14.68
CA SER A 426 16.56 3.12 -14.77
C SER A 426 17.07 4.57 -14.82
N GLY A 427 18.22 4.85 -14.21
CA GLY A 427 18.71 6.21 -13.99
C GLY A 427 17.88 7.04 -13.02
N GLU A 428 16.97 6.40 -12.26
CA GLU A 428 16.12 7.07 -11.28
C GLU A 428 16.73 7.11 -9.88
N TYR A 429 17.61 6.17 -9.57
CA TYR A 429 18.25 6.00 -8.27
C TYR A 429 19.76 6.00 -8.41
N ILE A 430 20.45 6.45 -7.36
CA ILE A 430 21.89 6.34 -7.28
C ILE A 430 22.33 4.97 -6.79
N MET A 431 23.43 4.46 -7.37
CA MET A 431 24.24 3.41 -6.76
C MET A 431 25.13 4.08 -5.72
N TRP A 432 24.82 3.91 -4.45
CA TRP A 432 25.46 4.66 -3.36
C TRP A 432 26.46 3.82 -2.55
N GLU A 433 27.43 4.53 -1.98
CA GLU A 433 28.24 4.06 -0.86
C GLU A 433 28.25 5.10 0.25
N ASN A 434 28.54 4.68 1.46
CA ASN A 434 28.80 5.53 2.62
C ASN A 434 30.04 5.02 3.38
N ASP A 435 30.39 5.63 4.52
CA ASP A 435 31.60 5.26 5.27
C ASP A 435 31.50 3.89 5.98
N TYR A 436 30.36 3.24 5.97
CA TYR A 436 30.09 1.99 6.71
C TYR A 436 29.79 0.82 5.79
N THR A 437 29.14 1.05 4.65
CA THR A 437 28.79 0.03 3.67
C THR A 437 28.47 0.68 2.31
N ASN A 438 28.14 -0.14 1.34
CA ASN A 438 27.70 0.29 0.03
C ASN A 438 26.49 -0.55 -0.44
N MET A 439 25.81 -0.04 -1.45
CA MET A 439 24.59 -0.65 -1.96
C MET A 439 24.82 -2.06 -2.53
N TYR A 440 25.96 -2.26 -3.20
CA TYR A 440 26.31 -3.56 -3.77
C TYR A 440 26.47 -4.64 -2.69
N ASP A 441 27.20 -4.34 -1.61
CA ASP A 441 27.38 -5.26 -0.48
C ASP A 441 26.06 -5.55 0.23
N CYS A 442 25.14 -4.55 0.31
CA CYS A 442 23.78 -4.77 0.80
C CYS A 442 23.00 -5.75 -0.08
N PHE A 443 23.06 -5.61 -1.42
CA PHE A 443 22.43 -6.57 -2.34
C PHE A 443 23.02 -7.96 -2.19
N LYS A 444 24.36 -8.04 -2.16
CA LYS A 444 25.07 -9.30 -1.99
C LYS A 444 24.66 -9.99 -0.67
N PHE A 445 24.65 -9.25 0.42
CA PHE A 445 24.16 -9.75 1.71
C PHE A 445 22.71 -10.25 1.64
N CYS A 446 21.81 -9.48 1.02
CA CYS A 446 20.41 -9.86 0.88
C CYS A 446 20.23 -11.14 0.08
N VAL A 447 21.02 -11.35 -0.96
CA VAL A 447 20.95 -12.54 -1.82
C VAL A 447 21.61 -13.76 -1.18
N GLU A 448 22.84 -13.59 -0.68
CA GLU A 448 23.67 -14.71 -0.26
C GLU A 448 23.43 -15.15 1.18
N GLU A 449 23.12 -14.21 2.09
CA GLU A 449 23.01 -14.49 3.53
C GLU A 449 21.57 -14.36 4.05
N PHE A 450 20.92 -13.21 3.83
CA PHE A 450 19.58 -12.96 4.35
C PHE A 450 18.54 -13.93 3.77
N SER A 451 18.58 -14.16 2.48
CA SER A 451 17.62 -15.04 1.82
C SER A 451 17.77 -16.50 2.22
N GLN A 452 19.00 -16.96 2.45
CA GLN A 452 19.24 -18.31 2.94
C GLN A 452 18.80 -18.50 4.39
N ALA A 453 19.04 -17.51 5.25
CA ALA A 453 18.52 -17.49 6.62
C ALA A 453 17.00 -17.55 6.65
N LYS A 454 16.37 -16.87 5.69
CA LYS A 454 14.93 -16.79 5.53
C LYS A 454 14.28 -18.01 4.91
N LEU A 455 15.03 -18.90 4.22
CA LEU A 455 14.50 -20.12 3.60
C LEU A 455 13.76 -21.04 4.58
N LYS A 456 14.06 -20.97 5.85
CA LYS A 456 13.35 -21.72 6.89
C LYS A 456 12.00 -21.10 7.25
N ASN A 457 11.80 -19.78 6.99
CA ASN A 457 10.65 -18.98 7.40
C ASN A 457 10.27 -17.95 6.32
N ALA A 458 10.44 -18.26 5.03
CA ALA A 458 10.31 -17.30 3.96
C ALA A 458 8.87 -16.88 3.69
N LEU A 459 8.55 -15.62 3.95
CA LEU A 459 7.45 -14.93 3.31
C LEU A 459 7.98 -14.06 2.19
N ASP A 460 7.33 -14.19 1.07
CA ASP A 460 7.30 -13.15 0.09
C ASP A 460 6.61 -11.93 0.72
N PRO A 461 7.20 -10.73 0.67
CA PRO A 461 6.61 -9.51 1.23
C PRO A 461 5.16 -9.28 0.81
N PHE A 462 4.73 -9.79 -0.32
CA PHE A 462 3.40 -9.59 -0.90
C PHE A 462 2.33 -10.61 -0.45
N MET A 463 2.71 -11.56 0.39
CA MET A 463 1.80 -12.61 0.90
C MET A 463 1.27 -12.34 2.29
N TYR A 464 1.57 -11.17 2.90
CA TYR A 464 1.23 -10.94 4.29
C TYR A 464 -0.25 -10.90 4.59
N ASP A 465 -1.07 -10.43 3.66
CA ASP A 465 -2.47 -10.18 3.97
C ASP A 465 -3.18 -11.43 4.47
N LYS A 466 -3.08 -12.51 3.71
CA LYS A 466 -3.69 -13.78 4.12
C LYS A 466 -3.01 -14.40 5.33
N PHE A 467 -1.68 -14.33 5.37
CA PHE A 467 -0.91 -14.82 6.50
C PHE A 467 -1.25 -14.07 7.80
N PHE A 468 -1.41 -12.74 7.72
CA PHE A 468 -1.71 -11.93 8.90
C PHE A 468 -3.15 -12.06 9.37
N ILE A 469 -4.08 -12.38 8.51
CA ILE A 469 -5.51 -12.35 8.79
C ILE A 469 -6.11 -13.75 8.96
N ASP A 470 -5.53 -14.78 8.35
CA ASP A 470 -6.01 -16.16 8.47
C ASP A 470 -5.16 -16.96 9.47
N PRO A 471 -5.68 -17.21 10.71
CA PRO A 471 -4.94 -17.93 11.73
C PRO A 471 -4.74 -19.42 11.40
N SER A 472 -5.50 -19.98 10.46
CA SER A 472 -5.35 -21.37 10.04
C SER A 472 -4.13 -21.60 9.13
N VAL A 473 -3.62 -20.54 8.54
CA VAL A 473 -2.48 -20.61 7.63
C VAL A 473 -1.18 -20.59 8.41
N LYS A 474 -0.42 -21.66 8.30
CA LYS A 474 0.90 -21.77 8.91
C LYS A 474 1.95 -21.20 7.97
N TRP A 475 3.02 -20.69 8.55
CA TRP A 475 4.16 -20.16 7.81
C TRP A 475 4.77 -21.16 6.82
N SER A 476 4.89 -22.43 7.22
CA SER A 476 5.35 -23.52 6.37
C SER A 476 4.51 -23.73 5.10
N ASP A 477 3.24 -23.32 5.16
CA ASP A 477 2.33 -23.56 4.05
C ASP A 477 2.55 -22.57 2.89
N PHE A 478 3.11 -21.39 3.18
CA PHE A 478 3.49 -20.41 2.15
C PHE A 478 4.77 -20.78 1.41
N ALA A 479 5.64 -21.57 2.02
CA ALA A 479 6.91 -21.97 1.42
C ALA A 479 6.75 -23.05 0.35
N THR A 480 5.54 -23.60 0.13
CA THR A 480 5.33 -24.66 -0.86
C THR A 480 4.80 -24.10 -2.17
N LYS A 481 5.38 -24.54 -3.29
CA LYS A 481 4.90 -24.23 -4.65
C LYS A 481 3.39 -24.51 -4.80
N THR A 482 2.90 -25.60 -4.23
CA THR A 482 1.49 -26.01 -4.27
C THR A 482 0.57 -25.01 -3.58
N HIS A 483 1.01 -24.39 -2.48
CA HIS A 483 0.20 -23.38 -1.79
C HIS A 483 0.10 -22.10 -2.62
N MET A 484 1.21 -21.68 -3.22
CA MET A 484 1.26 -20.54 -4.13
C MET A 484 0.31 -20.73 -5.32
N GLU A 485 0.34 -21.89 -5.94
CA GLU A 485 -0.53 -22.24 -7.07
C GLU A 485 -2.02 -22.23 -6.68
N ARG A 486 -2.37 -22.77 -5.51
CA ARG A 486 -3.76 -22.73 -4.99
C ARG A 486 -4.24 -21.32 -4.71
N ARG A 487 -3.39 -20.49 -4.13
CA ARG A 487 -3.73 -19.09 -3.87
C ARG A 487 -4.00 -18.33 -5.15
N GLU A 488 -3.14 -18.48 -6.15
CA GLU A 488 -3.34 -17.86 -7.46
C GLU A 488 -4.64 -18.29 -8.12
N SER A 489 -4.95 -19.58 -8.08
CA SER A 489 -6.21 -20.11 -8.60
C SER A 489 -7.43 -19.46 -7.94
N HIS A 490 -7.43 -19.29 -6.60
CA HIS A 490 -8.52 -18.63 -5.89
C HIS A 490 -8.64 -17.15 -6.23
N ILE A 491 -7.53 -16.46 -6.44
CA ILE A 491 -7.52 -15.06 -6.81
C ILE A 491 -8.04 -14.87 -8.24
N LEU A 492 -7.58 -15.68 -9.17
CA LEU A 492 -8.06 -15.68 -10.56
C LEU A 492 -9.55 -15.97 -10.62
N GLU A 493 -10.02 -16.99 -9.89
CA GLU A 493 -11.45 -17.31 -9.81
C GLU A 493 -12.28 -16.14 -9.28
N HIS A 494 -11.78 -15.45 -8.23
CA HIS A 494 -12.46 -14.29 -7.68
C HIS A 494 -12.51 -13.13 -8.69
N VAL A 495 -11.36 -12.78 -9.30
CA VAL A 495 -11.28 -11.69 -10.27
C VAL A 495 -12.11 -12.00 -11.53
N ASP A 496 -12.07 -13.22 -12.02
CA ASP A 496 -12.91 -13.64 -13.16
C ASP A 496 -14.40 -13.55 -12.81
N GLY A 497 -14.79 -14.00 -11.60
CA GLY A 497 -16.16 -13.86 -11.10
C GLY A 497 -16.61 -12.40 -11.03
N TYR A 498 -15.77 -11.51 -10.54
CA TYR A 498 -15.99 -10.07 -10.51
C TYR A 498 -16.19 -9.50 -11.94
N ILE A 499 -15.28 -9.82 -12.87
CA ILE A 499 -15.35 -9.38 -14.27
C ILE A 499 -16.67 -9.84 -14.92
N GLN A 500 -17.04 -11.11 -14.75
CA GLN A 500 -18.27 -11.65 -15.31
C GLN A 500 -19.51 -10.96 -14.72
N SER A 501 -19.51 -10.65 -13.43
CA SER A 501 -20.60 -9.92 -12.77
C SER A 501 -20.76 -8.51 -13.34
N LYS A 502 -19.65 -7.79 -13.52
CA LYS A 502 -19.64 -6.46 -14.15
C LYS A 502 -20.14 -6.51 -15.60
N LEU A 503 -19.69 -7.48 -16.40
CA LEU A 503 -20.16 -7.66 -17.79
C LEU A 503 -21.65 -7.99 -17.86
N SER A 504 -22.12 -8.86 -16.95
CA SER A 504 -23.54 -9.19 -16.85
C SER A 504 -24.38 -7.97 -16.45
N PHE A 505 -23.89 -7.13 -15.55
CA PHE A 505 -24.56 -5.87 -15.20
C PHE A 505 -24.66 -4.96 -16.43
N ALA A 506 -23.56 -4.67 -17.09
CA ALA A 506 -23.53 -3.78 -18.26
C ALA A 506 -24.42 -4.26 -19.42
N SER A 507 -24.61 -5.57 -19.56
CA SER A 507 -25.49 -6.13 -20.62
C SER A 507 -26.99 -5.91 -20.35
N ARG A 508 -27.37 -5.50 -19.13
CA ARG A 508 -28.77 -5.24 -18.73
C ARG A 508 -29.14 -3.76 -18.73
N VAL A 509 -28.13 -2.89 -18.83
CA VAL A 509 -28.25 -1.44 -18.94
C VAL A 509 -28.40 -1.04 -20.41
#